data_880b3e5a4cd7fb1407f75a8e59a6cc24
#
_entry.id   880b3e5a4cd7fb1407f75a8e59a6cc24
#
_cell.length_a   1.000
_cell.length_b   1.000
_cell.length_c   1.000
_cell.angle_alpha   90.00
_cell.angle_beta   90.00
_cell.angle_gamma   90.00
#
_symmetry.space_group_name_H-M   'P 1'
#
loop_
_entity.id
_entity.type
_entity.pdbx_description
1 polymer ?
#
loop_
_entity_poly.entity_id
_entity_poly.type
_entity_poly.pdbx_seq_one_letter_code
_entity_poly.pdbx_strand_id
1 'polypeptide(L)'
;MAEERIRDDSILTERRAFPETPVRVSIKAAVPRKREAPFWGDYHFACALKKYLERRGYAVRIDLLPDWHRRKGFRDEVVIVLRGLSRYAPRPDQVNLLWNISHPDHVPLDEYGLYDHVFVASLSYGRDLEKRLPVPVTPLLQGTDPELFYEEKAPGVAGDEILFVGNSRKQFRPAVRDALAAGVPLSLYGLMWEPLVPGKHIKGPFIENQVLRHHYSACKILLNDHWPSMKENGFISNRIFDAGACGACIVSDFVADIPRLFGDAVLTYRTPDELGDLVRTLLSDEAKRKSAGARLKEMIRRDHGFDTRAEVIHQVIRGLLEEKSRRTRPFRQPG
;
A
#
# COMPACT_ATOMS: atom_id res chain seq x y z
N MET A 1 -33.54 18.56 -54.36
CA MET A 1 -33.49 17.52 -53.31
C MET A 1 -32.43 17.94 -52.29
N ALA A 2 -32.85 18.46 -51.18
CA ALA A 2 -31.99 18.98 -50.12
C ALA A 2 -31.83 17.87 -49.06
N GLU A 3 -30.60 17.43 -48.81
CA GLU A 3 -30.27 16.53 -47.72
C GLU A 3 -30.14 17.35 -46.44
N GLU A 4 -31.07 17.15 -45.53
CA GLU A 4 -31.01 17.63 -44.12
C GLU A 4 -29.98 16.85 -43.35
N ARG A 5 -28.87 17.50 -42.99
CA ARG A 5 -27.91 16.98 -41.99
C ARG A 5 -28.49 17.28 -40.60
N ILE A 6 -28.99 16.25 -39.96
CA ILE A 6 -29.27 16.25 -38.54
C ILE A 6 -27.94 16.29 -37.77
N ARG A 7 -27.62 17.41 -37.14
CA ARG A 7 -26.55 17.53 -36.17
C ARG A 7 -27.08 17.03 -34.82
N ASP A 8 -26.58 15.89 -34.40
CA ASP A 8 -26.80 15.37 -33.04
C ASP A 8 -25.76 16.01 -32.11
N ASP A 9 -26.15 17.13 -31.47
CA ASP A 9 -25.34 17.92 -30.53
C ASP A 9 -25.75 17.67 -29.04
N SER A 10 -26.04 16.43 -28.66
CA SER A 10 -26.53 16.11 -27.31
C SER A 10 -25.68 15.14 -26.52
N ILE A 11 -24.33 15.17 -26.64
CA ILE A 11 -23.44 14.52 -25.65
C ILE A 11 -22.33 15.51 -25.24
N LEU A 12 -22.71 16.64 -24.71
CA LEU A 12 -21.85 17.43 -23.85
C LEU A 12 -22.03 16.90 -22.41
N THR A 13 -21.21 15.91 -22.06
CA THR A 13 -20.98 15.51 -20.67
C THR A 13 -20.65 16.76 -19.86
N GLU A 14 -21.54 17.16 -18.98
CA GLU A 14 -21.30 18.20 -17.96
C GLU A 14 -20.02 17.86 -17.19
N ARG A 15 -18.91 18.45 -17.58
CA ARG A 15 -17.75 18.61 -16.71
C ARG A 15 -18.20 19.56 -15.59
N ARG A 16 -18.79 19.03 -14.51
CA ARG A 16 -19.03 19.81 -13.31
C ARG A 16 -17.70 20.38 -12.85
N ALA A 17 -17.59 21.70 -12.87
CA ALA A 17 -16.41 22.43 -12.45
C ALA A 17 -16.02 22.01 -11.02
N PHE A 18 -14.74 21.77 -10.79
CA PHE A 18 -14.20 21.67 -9.43
C PHE A 18 -14.55 22.97 -8.66
N PRO A 19 -14.79 22.89 -7.34
CA PRO A 19 -14.98 24.10 -6.53
C PRO A 19 -13.79 25.04 -6.73
N GLU A 20 -14.02 26.35 -6.71
CA GLU A 20 -13.00 27.39 -6.90
C GLU A 20 -11.79 27.23 -5.95
N THR A 21 -12.01 26.59 -4.79
CA THR A 21 -10.95 26.21 -3.85
C THR A 21 -10.83 24.68 -3.78
N PRO A 22 -9.60 24.13 -3.88
CA PRO A 22 -9.41 22.68 -3.80
C PRO A 22 -9.82 22.13 -2.44
N VAL A 23 -10.50 20.98 -2.44
CA VAL A 23 -10.86 20.25 -1.20
C VAL A 23 -9.59 19.86 -0.45
N ARG A 24 -9.56 20.18 0.85
CA ARG A 24 -8.41 19.93 1.72
C ARG A 24 -8.50 18.54 2.33
N VAL A 25 -7.47 17.74 2.05
CA VAL A 25 -7.34 16.36 2.53
C VAL A 25 -6.15 16.27 3.48
N SER A 26 -6.32 15.62 4.62
CA SER A 26 -5.20 15.25 5.48
C SER A 26 -5.05 13.73 5.54
N ILE A 27 -3.83 13.25 5.28
CA ILE A 27 -3.46 11.84 5.43
C ILE A 27 -2.79 11.69 6.79
N LYS A 28 -3.36 10.85 7.68
CA LYS A 28 -2.80 10.56 9.00
C LYS A 28 -1.88 9.35 8.90
N ALA A 29 -0.57 9.57 9.02
CA ALA A 29 0.46 8.53 9.03
C ALA A 29 1.03 8.35 10.45
N ALA A 30 1.07 7.11 10.94
CA ALA A 30 1.47 6.80 12.31
C ALA A 30 2.99 6.86 12.55
N VAL A 31 3.64 7.90 12.06
CA VAL A 31 5.08 8.12 12.22
C VAL A 31 5.35 8.95 13.47
N PRO A 32 6.15 8.46 14.43
CA PRO A 32 6.29 9.10 15.75
C PRO A 32 6.95 10.47 15.70
N ARG A 33 7.94 10.66 14.81
CA ARG A 33 8.73 11.90 14.73
C ARG A 33 9.12 12.20 13.29
N LYS A 34 9.16 13.49 12.93
CA LYS A 34 9.54 13.94 11.58
C LYS A 34 10.90 13.40 11.12
N ARG A 35 11.90 13.36 12.00
CA ARG A 35 13.24 12.84 11.69
C ARG A 35 13.26 11.33 11.39
N GLU A 36 12.24 10.59 11.81
CA GLU A 36 12.12 9.15 11.60
C GLU A 36 11.36 8.82 10.30
N ALA A 37 10.68 9.80 9.71
CA ALA A 37 9.85 9.62 8.54
C ALA A 37 10.55 8.90 7.36
N PRO A 38 11.82 9.21 7.01
CA PRO A 38 12.51 8.52 5.92
C PRO A 38 12.68 7.00 6.12
N PHE A 39 12.60 6.52 7.37
CA PHE A 39 12.76 5.11 7.73
C PHE A 39 11.43 4.36 7.88
N TRP A 40 10.29 5.04 7.66
CA TRP A 40 8.96 4.46 7.83
C TRP A 40 8.24 4.25 6.49
N GLY A 41 7.87 2.99 6.23
CA GLY A 41 7.11 2.63 5.04
C GLY A 41 5.80 3.40 4.90
N ASP A 42 5.08 3.58 6.02
CA ASP A 42 3.80 4.32 6.05
C ASP A 42 3.96 5.79 5.61
N TYR A 43 5.13 6.41 5.84
CA TYR A 43 5.40 7.75 5.33
C TYR A 43 5.55 7.77 3.81
N HIS A 44 6.32 6.85 3.26
CA HIS A 44 6.50 6.75 1.81
C HIS A 44 5.18 6.38 1.11
N PHE A 45 4.40 5.52 1.73
CA PHE A 45 3.05 5.19 1.28
C PHE A 45 2.14 6.44 1.27
N ALA A 46 2.15 7.23 2.34
CA ALA A 46 1.41 8.49 2.41
C ALA A 46 1.88 9.51 1.36
N CYS A 47 3.19 9.59 1.08
CA CYS A 47 3.73 10.46 0.04
C CYS A 47 3.25 10.06 -1.36
N ALA A 48 3.23 8.77 -1.66
CA ALA A 48 2.70 8.26 -2.92
C ALA A 48 1.21 8.58 -3.04
N LEU A 49 0.40 8.25 -2.04
CA LEU A 49 -1.04 8.57 -2.05
C LEU A 49 -1.30 10.07 -2.21
N LYS A 50 -0.56 10.93 -1.47
CA LYS A 50 -0.63 12.38 -1.60
C LYS A 50 -0.42 12.83 -3.04
N LYS A 51 0.65 12.38 -3.69
CA LYS A 51 1.00 12.72 -5.08
C LYS A 51 -0.17 12.47 -6.03
N TYR A 52 -0.81 11.31 -5.95
CA TYR A 52 -1.88 10.94 -6.85
C TYR A 52 -3.24 11.58 -6.52
N LEU A 53 -3.49 11.93 -5.27
CA LEU A 53 -4.64 12.74 -4.89
C LEU A 53 -4.47 14.21 -5.33
N GLU A 54 -3.27 14.77 -5.22
CA GLU A 54 -2.97 16.13 -5.70
C GLU A 54 -3.18 16.25 -7.23
N ARG A 55 -2.84 15.22 -7.99
CA ARG A 55 -3.13 15.15 -9.44
C ARG A 55 -4.64 15.16 -9.74
N ARG A 56 -5.47 14.81 -8.77
CA ARG A 56 -6.94 14.89 -8.85
C ARG A 56 -7.53 16.18 -8.32
N GLY A 57 -6.69 17.18 -8.05
CA GLY A 57 -7.10 18.53 -7.66
C GLY A 57 -7.36 18.71 -6.16
N TYR A 58 -6.93 17.77 -5.30
CA TYR A 58 -6.98 17.95 -3.86
C TYR A 58 -5.79 18.75 -3.33
N ALA A 59 -6.00 19.52 -2.25
CA ALA A 59 -4.92 20.10 -1.46
C ALA A 59 -4.56 19.13 -0.33
N VAL A 60 -3.47 18.36 -0.49
CA VAL A 60 -3.17 17.23 0.40
C VAL A 60 -2.02 17.53 1.36
N ARG A 61 -2.24 17.23 2.64
CA ARG A 61 -1.25 17.32 3.69
C ARG A 61 -1.04 15.93 4.33
N ILE A 62 0.19 15.63 4.74
CA ILE A 62 0.49 14.48 5.57
C ILE A 62 0.69 14.96 7.00
N ASP A 63 -0.08 14.44 7.93
CA ASP A 63 0.09 14.65 9.35
C ASP A 63 0.75 13.42 9.98
N LEU A 64 1.88 13.66 10.62
CA LEU A 64 2.55 12.66 11.44
C LEU A 64 1.89 12.58 12.83
N LEU A 65 2.16 11.53 13.60
CA LEU A 65 1.47 11.24 14.86
C LEU A 65 1.36 12.44 15.82
N PRO A 66 2.40 13.27 16.04
CA PRO A 66 2.28 14.45 16.90
C PRO A 66 1.35 15.54 16.37
N ASP A 67 1.06 15.53 15.08
CA ASP A 67 0.28 16.57 14.40
C ASP A 67 -1.18 16.15 14.14
N TRP A 68 -1.58 14.95 14.50
CA TRP A 68 -2.89 14.38 14.18
C TRP A 68 -4.07 15.22 14.68
N HIS A 69 -3.92 15.90 15.82
CA HIS A 69 -4.98 16.68 16.46
C HIS A 69 -4.67 18.18 16.54
N ARG A 70 -4.01 18.73 15.52
CA ARG A 70 -3.74 20.17 15.45
C ARG A 70 -5.01 21.00 15.56
N ARG A 71 -5.02 21.97 16.49
CA ARG A 71 -6.15 22.88 16.70
C ARG A 71 -6.12 24.15 15.86
N LYS A 72 -4.98 24.54 15.27
CA LYS A 72 -4.80 25.88 14.64
C LYS A 72 -4.62 25.79 13.11
N GLY A 73 -5.44 26.58 12.42
CA GLY A 73 -5.15 27.16 11.10
C GLY A 73 -5.56 26.39 9.86
N PHE A 74 -5.67 25.07 9.89
CA PHE A 74 -6.06 24.27 8.72
C PHE A 74 -7.29 23.44 9.06
N ARG A 75 -8.39 23.69 8.34
CA ARG A 75 -9.61 22.88 8.45
C ARG A 75 -9.58 21.85 7.31
N ASP A 76 -9.26 20.61 7.65
CA ASP A 76 -9.38 19.51 6.71
C ASP A 76 -10.87 19.21 6.47
N GLU A 77 -11.25 19.06 5.22
CA GLU A 77 -12.62 18.65 4.87
C GLU A 77 -12.71 17.13 4.84
N VAL A 78 -11.58 16.48 4.50
CA VAL A 78 -11.45 15.03 4.45
C VAL A 78 -10.22 14.59 5.24
N VAL A 79 -10.39 13.54 6.01
CA VAL A 79 -9.30 12.85 6.72
C VAL A 79 -9.21 11.42 6.23
N ILE A 80 -8.00 11.00 5.82
CA ILE A 80 -7.68 9.61 5.46
C ILE A 80 -6.72 9.08 6.50
N VAL A 81 -7.11 8.09 7.27
CA VAL A 81 -6.28 7.45 8.28
C VAL A 81 -5.63 6.20 7.71
N LEU A 82 -4.30 6.19 7.56
CA LEU A 82 -3.56 4.97 7.28
C LEU A 82 -3.44 4.18 8.57
N ARG A 83 -4.39 3.25 8.77
CA ARG A 83 -4.53 2.50 10.01
C ARG A 83 -3.65 1.26 10.01
N GLY A 84 -2.67 1.29 10.90
CA GLY A 84 -1.84 0.17 11.29
C GLY A 84 -1.89 0.04 12.82
N LEU A 85 -0.85 0.49 13.54
CA LEU A 85 -0.75 0.38 14.99
C LEU A 85 -1.49 1.48 15.77
N SER A 86 -1.64 2.67 15.20
CA SER A 86 -2.14 3.85 15.95
C SER A 86 -3.58 4.17 15.60
N ARG A 87 -4.39 4.43 16.62
CA ARG A 87 -5.79 4.83 16.51
C ARG A 87 -5.90 6.35 16.36
N TYR A 88 -6.78 6.80 15.47
CA TYR A 88 -7.21 8.20 15.32
C TYR A 88 -8.63 8.37 15.83
N ALA A 89 -8.93 9.49 16.49
CA ALA A 89 -10.30 9.87 16.88
C ALA A 89 -10.91 10.76 15.78
N PRO A 90 -11.85 10.25 14.97
CA PRO A 90 -12.47 11.02 13.89
C PRO A 90 -13.34 12.17 14.44
N ARG A 91 -13.50 13.23 13.65
CA ARG A 91 -14.32 14.40 13.99
C ARG A 91 -15.58 14.42 13.12
N PRO A 92 -16.76 14.66 13.68
CA PRO A 92 -18.03 14.58 12.94
C PRO A 92 -18.19 15.67 11.88
N ASP A 93 -17.45 16.78 11.98
CA ASP A 93 -17.46 17.88 11.02
C ASP A 93 -16.67 17.59 9.73
N GLN A 94 -15.91 16.48 9.69
CA GLN A 94 -15.08 16.06 8.56
C GLN A 94 -15.66 14.82 7.86
N VAL A 95 -15.25 14.57 6.62
CA VAL A 95 -15.37 13.24 6.01
C VAL A 95 -14.18 12.41 6.51
N ASN A 96 -14.48 11.31 7.16
CA ASN A 96 -13.46 10.45 7.78
C ASN A 96 -13.37 9.11 7.07
N LEU A 97 -12.24 8.84 6.46
CA LEU A 97 -11.93 7.59 5.77
C LEU A 97 -10.86 6.83 6.55
N LEU A 98 -11.08 5.55 6.78
CA LEU A 98 -10.07 4.67 7.34
C LEU A 98 -9.55 3.74 6.24
N TRP A 99 -8.24 3.68 6.05
CA TRP A 99 -7.61 2.63 5.25
C TRP A 99 -6.79 1.73 6.16
N ASN A 100 -7.33 0.56 6.49
CA ASN A 100 -6.61 -0.45 7.26
C ASN A 100 -5.57 -1.11 6.35
N ILE A 101 -4.31 -0.70 6.50
CA ILE A 101 -3.19 -1.14 5.67
C ILE A 101 -2.40 -2.29 6.32
N SER A 102 -2.50 -2.47 7.63
CA SER A 102 -1.79 -3.51 8.38
C SER A 102 -2.40 -3.72 9.76
N HIS A 103 -1.95 -4.77 10.48
CA HIS A 103 -2.32 -5.05 11.88
C HIS A 103 -3.84 -5.04 12.14
N PRO A 104 -4.63 -5.87 11.43
CA PRO A 104 -6.08 -5.91 11.61
C PRO A 104 -6.49 -6.30 13.04
N ASP A 105 -5.66 -7.04 13.76
CA ASP A 105 -5.82 -7.42 15.18
C ASP A 105 -5.80 -6.22 16.14
N HIS A 106 -5.26 -5.09 15.73
CA HIS A 106 -5.25 -3.83 16.49
C HIS A 106 -6.44 -2.91 16.18
N VAL A 107 -7.37 -3.33 15.34
CA VAL A 107 -8.54 -2.51 14.95
C VAL A 107 -9.82 -3.22 15.40
N PRO A 108 -10.37 -2.84 16.54
CA PRO A 108 -11.63 -3.41 17.01
C PRO A 108 -12.80 -3.01 16.10
N LEU A 109 -13.84 -3.85 16.04
CA LEU A 109 -14.96 -3.64 15.11
C LEU A 109 -15.71 -2.32 15.32
N ASP A 110 -15.82 -1.88 16.56
CA ASP A 110 -16.45 -0.61 16.90
C ASP A 110 -15.66 0.60 16.40
N GLU A 111 -14.34 0.48 16.26
CA GLU A 111 -13.51 1.54 15.69
C GLU A 111 -13.85 1.80 14.22
N TYR A 112 -14.06 0.74 13.43
CA TYR A 112 -14.43 0.90 12.01
C TYR A 112 -15.75 1.68 11.85
N GLY A 113 -16.72 1.48 12.75
CA GLY A 113 -18.02 2.15 12.74
C GLY A 113 -17.97 3.67 12.98
N LEU A 114 -16.81 4.21 13.36
CA LEU A 114 -16.63 5.65 13.57
C LEU A 114 -16.31 6.42 12.28
N TYR A 115 -16.10 5.72 11.17
CA TYR A 115 -15.70 6.32 9.89
C TYR A 115 -16.84 6.33 8.88
N ASP A 116 -16.84 7.30 7.98
CA ASP A 116 -17.84 7.40 6.91
C ASP A 116 -17.63 6.31 5.83
N HIS A 117 -16.39 5.82 5.68
CA HIS A 117 -16.04 4.73 4.77
C HIS A 117 -14.75 4.03 5.21
N VAL A 118 -14.69 2.71 5.00
CA VAL A 118 -13.54 1.88 5.37
C VAL A 118 -12.94 1.24 4.13
N PHE A 119 -11.64 1.43 3.91
CA PHE A 119 -10.84 0.66 2.97
C PHE A 119 -10.01 -0.38 3.71
N VAL A 120 -9.85 -1.56 3.13
CA VAL A 120 -9.13 -2.69 3.74
C VAL A 120 -8.12 -3.27 2.76
N ALA A 121 -6.84 -3.33 3.14
CA ALA A 121 -5.76 -3.84 2.28
C ALA A 121 -5.72 -5.39 2.20
N SER A 122 -6.89 -6.02 2.20
CA SER A 122 -7.12 -7.44 2.02
C SER A 122 -8.45 -7.66 1.31
N LEU A 123 -8.48 -8.57 0.33
CA LEU A 123 -9.73 -8.91 -0.37
C LEU A 123 -10.63 -9.79 0.51
N SER A 124 -10.07 -10.79 1.16
CA SER A 124 -10.82 -11.73 1.98
C SER A 124 -11.37 -11.06 3.25
N TYR A 125 -10.52 -10.35 3.98
CA TYR A 125 -10.93 -9.66 5.21
C TYR A 125 -11.88 -8.48 4.94
N GLY A 126 -11.66 -7.74 3.85
CA GLY A 126 -12.55 -6.66 3.45
C GLY A 126 -13.97 -7.16 3.17
N ARG A 127 -14.12 -8.28 2.45
CA ARG A 127 -15.43 -8.92 2.21
C ARG A 127 -16.09 -9.47 3.48
N ASP A 128 -15.29 -9.88 4.47
CA ASP A 128 -15.83 -10.29 5.77
C ASP A 128 -16.35 -9.08 6.54
N LEU A 129 -15.56 -7.99 6.59
CA LEU A 129 -15.98 -6.75 7.27
C LEU A 129 -17.20 -6.09 6.61
N GLU A 130 -17.34 -6.16 5.28
CA GLU A 130 -18.50 -5.65 4.56
C GLU A 130 -19.83 -6.25 5.06
N LYS A 131 -19.81 -7.52 5.50
CA LYS A 131 -20.99 -8.22 6.05
C LYS A 131 -21.25 -7.89 7.53
N ARG A 132 -20.27 -7.37 8.24
CA ARG A 132 -20.28 -7.21 9.70
C ARG A 132 -20.39 -5.76 10.16
N LEU A 133 -20.04 -4.81 9.31
CA LEU A 133 -20.01 -3.40 9.68
C LEU A 133 -21.24 -2.65 9.16
N PRO A 134 -21.75 -1.68 9.92
CA PRO A 134 -22.87 -0.82 9.50
C PRO A 134 -22.45 0.27 8.51
N VAL A 135 -21.14 0.42 8.25
CA VAL A 135 -20.56 1.43 7.35
C VAL A 135 -20.06 0.79 6.07
N PRO A 136 -20.01 1.53 4.94
CA PRO A 136 -19.51 1.00 3.70
C PRO A 136 -18.05 0.55 3.82
N VAL A 137 -17.73 -0.63 3.29
CA VAL A 137 -16.38 -1.20 3.23
C VAL A 137 -16.01 -1.46 1.78
N THR A 138 -14.78 -1.11 1.41
CA THR A 138 -14.22 -1.44 0.09
C THR A 138 -12.87 -2.13 0.27
N PRO A 139 -12.72 -3.39 -0.19
CA PRO A 139 -11.40 -4.00 -0.30
C PRO A 139 -10.51 -3.15 -1.22
N LEU A 140 -9.44 -2.60 -0.69
CA LEU A 140 -8.49 -1.75 -1.42
C LEU A 140 -7.08 -2.15 -1.04
N LEU A 141 -6.46 -2.98 -1.88
CA LEU A 141 -5.09 -3.45 -1.66
C LEU A 141 -4.10 -2.28 -1.60
N GLN A 142 -2.97 -2.48 -0.97
CA GLN A 142 -1.83 -1.59 -1.08
C GLN A 142 -1.41 -1.46 -2.55
N GLY A 143 -0.44 -0.63 -2.86
CA GLY A 143 -0.02 -0.38 -4.24
C GLY A 143 1.37 0.18 -4.31
N THR A 144 1.83 0.47 -5.53
CA THR A 144 3.15 1.05 -5.78
C THR A 144 3.05 2.39 -6.50
N ASP A 145 4.08 3.22 -6.35
CA ASP A 145 4.30 4.38 -7.20
C ASP A 145 5.14 3.97 -8.43
N PRO A 146 4.54 3.79 -9.61
CA PRO A 146 5.25 3.32 -10.80
C PRO A 146 6.26 4.34 -11.35
N GLU A 147 6.27 5.56 -10.87
CA GLU A 147 7.29 6.56 -11.21
C GLU A 147 8.51 6.47 -10.28
N LEU A 148 8.38 5.79 -9.16
CA LEU A 148 9.47 5.53 -8.23
C LEU A 148 9.98 4.09 -8.34
N PHE A 149 9.08 3.12 -8.44
CA PHE A 149 9.37 1.70 -8.52
C PHE A 149 9.12 1.18 -9.94
N TYR A 150 10.20 0.95 -10.65
CA TYR A 150 10.27 0.36 -11.98
C TYR A 150 11.59 -0.37 -12.15
N GLU A 151 11.68 -1.24 -13.13
CA GLU A 151 12.89 -2.01 -13.38
C GLU A 151 14.03 -1.12 -13.86
N GLU A 152 15.04 -0.95 -13.01
CA GLU A 152 16.25 -0.19 -13.32
C GLU A 152 17.44 -0.72 -12.52
N LYS A 153 18.48 -1.14 -13.24
CA LYS A 153 19.76 -1.55 -12.63
C LYS A 153 20.74 -0.39 -12.67
N ALA A 154 21.16 0.10 -11.51
CA ALA A 154 22.18 1.12 -11.44
C ALA A 154 23.60 0.53 -11.47
N PRO A 155 24.56 1.21 -12.13
CA PRO A 155 25.97 0.86 -12.01
C PRO A 155 26.44 0.86 -10.54
N GLY A 156 27.18 -0.15 -10.13
CA GLY A 156 27.74 -0.24 -8.76
C GLY A 156 26.79 -0.83 -7.69
N VAL A 157 25.52 -1.06 -8.00
CA VAL A 157 24.65 -1.86 -7.13
C VAL A 157 24.91 -3.34 -7.43
N ALA A 158 25.62 -4.01 -6.51
CA ALA A 158 25.82 -5.45 -6.60
C ALA A 158 24.48 -6.16 -6.46
N GLY A 159 24.21 -7.11 -7.37
CA GLY A 159 23.02 -7.95 -7.28
C GLY A 159 23.15 -8.91 -6.11
N ASP A 160 22.36 -8.71 -5.06
CA ASP A 160 22.26 -9.69 -3.97
C ASP A 160 21.64 -10.98 -4.51
N GLU A 161 22.16 -12.13 -4.09
CA GLU A 161 21.53 -13.39 -4.49
C GLU A 161 20.14 -13.49 -3.87
N ILE A 162 20.08 -13.27 -2.56
CA ILE A 162 18.82 -13.29 -1.81
C ILE A 162 18.78 -12.07 -0.92
N LEU A 163 17.81 -11.20 -1.20
CA LEU A 163 17.65 -9.92 -0.56
C LEU A 163 16.46 -9.96 0.42
N PHE A 164 16.65 -9.40 1.61
CA PHE A 164 15.56 -9.01 2.50
C PHE A 164 15.76 -7.55 2.96
N VAL A 165 14.77 -6.70 2.77
CA VAL A 165 14.78 -5.30 3.21
C VAL A 165 13.69 -5.08 4.24
N GLY A 166 14.08 -4.71 5.46
CA GLY A 166 13.15 -4.41 6.55
C GLY A 166 13.77 -4.57 7.93
N ASN A 167 13.28 -3.79 8.88
CA ASN A 167 13.73 -3.85 10.27
C ASN A 167 13.26 -5.14 10.96
N SER A 168 14.04 -5.66 11.90
CA SER A 168 13.66 -6.81 12.72
C SER A 168 12.51 -6.47 13.69
N ARG A 169 12.44 -5.20 14.11
CA ARG A 169 11.49 -4.73 15.14
C ARG A 169 11.59 -5.53 16.43
N LYS A 170 12.81 -5.96 16.77
CA LYS A 170 13.13 -6.82 17.93
C LYS A 170 12.46 -8.21 17.89
N GLN A 171 12.06 -8.66 16.71
CA GLN A 171 11.50 -9.99 16.49
C GLN A 171 12.31 -10.73 15.42
N PHE A 172 12.48 -12.02 15.61
CA PHE A 172 13.10 -12.86 14.59
C PHE A 172 12.07 -13.17 13.51
N ARG A 173 12.06 -12.34 12.48
CA ARG A 173 11.07 -12.42 11.41
C ARG A 173 11.10 -13.77 10.70
N PRO A 174 9.94 -14.37 10.41
CA PRO A 174 9.86 -15.73 9.87
C PRO A 174 10.71 -15.96 8.63
N ALA A 175 10.64 -15.09 7.62
CA ALA A 175 11.41 -15.27 6.39
C ALA A 175 12.92 -15.29 6.63
N VAL A 176 13.42 -14.48 7.54
CA VAL A 176 14.84 -14.41 7.87
C VAL A 176 15.28 -15.65 8.69
N ARG A 177 14.48 -16.03 9.69
CA ARG A 177 14.72 -17.22 10.52
C ARG A 177 14.76 -18.48 9.64
N ASP A 178 13.77 -18.63 8.77
CA ASP A 178 13.60 -19.83 7.93
C ASP A 178 14.68 -19.90 6.87
N ALA A 179 15.09 -18.77 6.28
CA ALA A 179 16.22 -18.71 5.34
C ALA A 179 17.55 -19.11 6.00
N LEU A 180 17.80 -18.62 7.21
CA LEU A 180 19.02 -19.01 7.96
C LEU A 180 19.00 -20.49 8.34
N ALA A 181 17.86 -21.02 8.78
CA ALA A 181 17.69 -22.46 9.09
C ALA A 181 17.91 -23.32 7.85
N ALA A 182 17.51 -22.89 6.67
CA ALA A 182 17.73 -23.55 5.40
C ALA A 182 19.15 -23.37 4.82
N GLY A 183 20.04 -22.64 5.52
CA GLY A 183 21.40 -22.37 5.06
C GLY A 183 21.51 -21.47 3.83
N VAL A 184 20.52 -20.63 3.60
CA VAL A 184 20.40 -19.76 2.43
C VAL A 184 21.32 -18.53 2.59
N PRO A 185 22.13 -18.15 1.56
CA PRO A 185 22.93 -16.92 1.60
C PRO A 185 22.00 -15.69 1.54
N LEU A 186 21.88 -14.97 2.67
CA LEU A 186 20.95 -13.87 2.83
C LEU A 186 21.67 -12.54 3.00
N SER A 187 21.26 -11.53 2.24
CA SER A 187 21.63 -10.13 2.41
C SER A 187 20.50 -9.36 3.07
N LEU A 188 20.78 -8.82 4.27
CA LEU A 188 19.82 -8.08 5.10
C LEU A 188 20.14 -6.59 5.10
N TYR A 189 19.12 -5.78 4.84
CA TYR A 189 19.13 -4.34 5.08
C TYR A 189 18.00 -3.98 6.03
N GLY A 190 18.34 -3.38 7.16
CA GLY A 190 17.39 -2.99 8.18
C GLY A 190 18.04 -2.86 9.56
N LEU A 191 17.32 -2.23 10.48
CA LEU A 191 17.77 -1.99 11.86
C LEU A 191 17.42 -3.14 12.79
N MET A 192 18.17 -3.26 13.91
CA MET A 192 17.91 -4.15 15.04
C MET A 192 18.06 -5.65 14.71
N TRP A 193 18.94 -6.00 13.77
CA TRP A 193 19.22 -7.38 13.40
C TRP A 193 20.37 -8.02 14.19
N GLU A 194 21.30 -7.22 14.72
CA GLU A 194 22.54 -7.64 15.32
C GLU A 194 22.38 -8.70 16.45
N PRO A 195 21.35 -8.63 17.31
CA PRO A 195 21.15 -9.66 18.35
C PRO A 195 20.57 -10.97 17.81
N LEU A 196 20.03 -10.97 16.58
CA LEU A 196 19.23 -12.07 16.03
C LEU A 196 19.94 -12.82 14.93
N VAL A 197 20.86 -12.15 14.21
CA VAL A 197 21.44 -12.67 12.97
C VAL A 197 22.94 -12.44 12.94
N PRO A 198 23.76 -13.45 12.50
CA PRO A 198 25.20 -13.28 12.34
C PRO A 198 25.51 -12.08 11.41
N GLY A 199 26.49 -11.25 11.82
CA GLY A 199 26.85 -10.00 11.13
C GLY A 199 27.19 -10.13 9.65
N LYS A 200 27.67 -11.30 9.22
CA LYS A 200 27.98 -11.58 7.78
C LYS A 200 26.79 -11.39 6.84
N HIS A 201 25.56 -11.53 7.37
CA HIS A 201 24.32 -11.36 6.61
C HIS A 201 23.83 -9.91 6.57
N ILE A 202 24.27 -9.08 7.53
CA ILE A 202 23.82 -7.68 7.65
C ILE A 202 24.67 -6.82 6.70
N LYS A 203 24.05 -6.26 5.67
CA LYS A 203 24.72 -5.45 4.65
C LYS A 203 24.61 -3.94 4.90
N GLY A 204 23.60 -3.52 5.65
CA GLY A 204 23.41 -2.11 6.01
C GLY A 204 22.17 -1.86 6.86
N PRO A 205 22.10 -0.68 7.49
CA PRO A 205 21.00 -0.32 8.39
C PRO A 205 19.69 -0.05 7.65
N PHE A 206 19.75 0.37 6.39
CA PHE A 206 18.59 0.58 5.52
C PHE A 206 19.06 0.87 4.08
N ILE A 207 18.11 0.87 3.16
CA ILE A 207 18.27 1.37 1.79
C ILE A 207 17.30 2.54 1.64
N GLU A 208 17.79 3.68 1.13
CA GLU A 208 16.94 4.85 0.87
C GLU A 208 15.85 4.50 -0.15
N ASN A 209 14.64 4.98 0.12
CA ASN A 209 13.47 4.64 -0.71
C ASN A 209 13.64 4.99 -2.19
N GLN A 210 14.37 6.07 -2.50
CA GLN A 210 14.60 6.53 -3.88
C GLN A 210 15.51 5.61 -4.69
N VAL A 211 16.41 4.87 -4.03
CA VAL A 211 17.36 3.94 -4.69
C VAL A 211 16.98 2.48 -4.50
N LEU A 212 15.94 2.20 -3.72
CA LEU A 212 15.50 0.85 -3.38
C LEU A 212 15.13 0.03 -4.63
N ARG A 213 14.58 0.68 -5.69
CA ARG A 213 14.29 0.04 -6.97
C ARG A 213 15.51 -0.64 -7.61
N HIS A 214 16.71 -0.07 -7.44
CA HIS A 214 17.91 -0.64 -8.03
C HIS A 214 18.29 -1.98 -7.36
N HIS A 215 18.11 -2.06 -6.04
CA HIS A 215 18.33 -3.31 -5.30
C HIS A 215 17.28 -4.36 -5.66
N TYR A 216 16.02 -3.98 -5.78
CA TYR A 216 14.94 -4.88 -6.21
C TYR A 216 15.14 -5.38 -7.64
N SER A 217 15.61 -4.52 -8.56
CA SER A 217 15.89 -4.90 -9.94
C SER A 217 17.17 -5.73 -10.11
N ALA A 218 18.09 -5.66 -9.15
CA ALA A 218 19.37 -6.34 -9.23
C ALA A 218 19.40 -7.69 -8.49
N CYS A 219 18.57 -7.89 -7.46
CA CYS A 219 18.58 -9.13 -6.69
C CYS A 219 18.05 -10.31 -7.50
N LYS A 220 18.57 -11.52 -7.22
CA LYS A 220 18.06 -12.74 -7.85
C LYS A 220 16.72 -13.15 -7.26
N ILE A 221 16.58 -13.09 -5.93
CA ILE A 221 15.37 -13.44 -5.18
C ILE A 221 15.16 -12.40 -4.08
N LEU A 222 13.93 -11.90 -3.96
CA LEU A 222 13.49 -11.09 -2.82
C LEU A 222 12.69 -11.96 -1.86
N LEU A 223 13.07 -12.00 -0.60
CA LEU A 223 12.26 -12.61 0.45
C LEU A 223 11.26 -11.60 1.03
N ASN A 224 10.07 -12.06 1.27
CA ASN A 224 9.01 -11.31 1.91
C ASN A 224 8.35 -12.13 3.02
N ASP A 225 7.86 -11.45 4.04
CA ASP A 225 7.01 -12.01 5.09
C ASP A 225 5.97 -11.01 5.58
N HIS A 226 4.99 -11.55 6.30
CA HIS A 226 3.88 -10.80 6.88
C HIS A 226 3.86 -10.96 8.40
N TRP A 227 3.22 -10.02 9.08
CA TRP A 227 2.84 -10.20 10.47
C TRP A 227 1.80 -11.33 10.60
N PRO A 228 1.77 -12.06 11.72
CA PRO A 228 0.81 -13.16 11.90
C PRO A 228 -0.62 -12.75 11.57
N SER A 229 -1.09 -11.65 12.14
CA SER A 229 -2.46 -11.15 11.89
C SER A 229 -2.71 -10.73 10.44
N MET A 230 -1.70 -10.19 9.76
CA MET A 230 -1.80 -9.90 8.32
C MET A 230 -1.91 -11.18 7.51
N LYS A 231 -1.08 -12.18 7.81
CA LYS A 231 -1.10 -13.49 7.16
C LYS A 231 -2.45 -14.19 7.29
N GLU A 232 -2.98 -14.23 8.50
CA GLU A 232 -4.27 -14.85 8.84
C GLU A 232 -5.44 -14.18 8.11
N ASN A 233 -5.38 -12.86 7.94
CA ASN A 233 -6.45 -12.05 7.38
C ASN A 233 -6.22 -11.62 5.92
N GLY A 234 -5.31 -12.26 5.19
CA GLY A 234 -5.11 -12.04 3.76
C GLY A 234 -4.50 -10.68 3.38
N PHE A 235 -3.87 -9.96 4.30
CA PHE A 235 -3.18 -8.70 4.00
C PHE A 235 -1.88 -8.97 3.27
N ILE A 236 -1.64 -8.23 2.19
CA ILE A 236 -0.44 -8.35 1.35
C ILE A 236 0.49 -7.17 1.61
N SER A 237 1.74 -7.48 1.95
CA SER A 237 2.80 -6.50 2.23
C SER A 237 3.07 -5.59 1.02
N ASN A 238 3.26 -4.29 1.27
CA ASN A 238 3.58 -3.31 0.22
C ASN A 238 4.84 -3.67 -0.57
N ARG A 239 5.79 -4.36 0.04
CA ARG A 239 7.03 -4.81 -0.62
C ARG A 239 6.75 -5.65 -1.86
N ILE A 240 5.68 -6.45 -1.89
CA ILE A 240 5.31 -7.25 -3.07
C ILE A 240 4.96 -6.34 -4.25
N PHE A 241 4.28 -5.24 -4.01
CA PHE A 241 3.92 -4.29 -5.07
C PHE A 241 5.13 -3.50 -5.56
N ASP A 242 5.94 -2.95 -4.65
CA ASP A 242 7.11 -2.15 -5.02
C ASP A 242 8.18 -2.99 -5.73
N ALA A 243 8.53 -4.13 -5.18
CA ALA A 243 9.53 -5.01 -5.78
C ALA A 243 9.01 -5.72 -7.03
N GLY A 244 7.72 -6.05 -7.06
CA GLY A 244 7.05 -6.59 -8.24
C GLY A 244 7.12 -5.62 -9.43
N ALA A 245 6.89 -4.33 -9.20
CA ALA A 245 7.05 -3.29 -10.22
C ALA A 245 8.49 -3.22 -10.79
N CYS A 246 9.48 -3.57 -9.98
CA CYS A 246 10.89 -3.64 -10.36
C CYS A 246 11.29 -4.96 -11.04
N GLY A 247 10.36 -5.90 -11.24
CA GLY A 247 10.62 -7.18 -11.88
C GLY A 247 11.34 -8.21 -10.98
N ALA A 248 11.34 -8.03 -9.66
CA ALA A 248 11.93 -8.96 -8.72
C ALA A 248 11.20 -10.31 -8.71
N CYS A 249 11.95 -11.42 -8.65
CA CYS A 249 11.41 -12.72 -8.30
C CYS A 249 11.17 -12.78 -6.78
N ILE A 250 9.92 -12.91 -6.36
CA ILE A 250 9.53 -12.81 -4.94
C ILE A 250 9.19 -14.19 -4.40
N VAL A 251 9.78 -14.52 -3.25
CA VAL A 251 9.41 -15.66 -2.42
C VAL A 251 8.86 -15.14 -1.09
N SER A 252 7.63 -15.48 -0.77
CA SER A 252 6.91 -14.98 0.41
C SER A 252 6.40 -16.14 1.27
N ASP A 253 6.24 -15.89 2.56
CA ASP A 253 5.39 -16.75 3.37
C ASP A 253 3.97 -16.81 2.78
N PHE A 254 3.30 -17.92 3.02
CA PHE A 254 1.98 -18.15 2.44
C PHE A 254 0.92 -17.24 3.08
N VAL A 255 0.26 -16.45 2.24
CA VAL A 255 -0.98 -15.70 2.54
C VAL A 255 -2.02 -16.13 1.51
N ALA A 256 -3.22 -16.47 1.93
CA ALA A 256 -4.25 -17.08 1.05
C ALA A 256 -4.61 -16.22 -0.17
N ASP A 257 -4.54 -14.91 -0.05
CA ASP A 257 -4.86 -13.99 -1.14
C ASP A 257 -3.72 -13.83 -2.17
N ILE A 258 -2.46 -14.21 -1.83
CA ILE A 258 -1.33 -14.12 -2.77
C ILE A 258 -1.55 -15.01 -4.01
N PRO A 259 -1.73 -16.34 -3.89
CA PRO A 259 -1.94 -17.18 -5.06
C PRO A 259 -3.24 -16.87 -5.79
N ARG A 260 -4.25 -16.32 -5.13
CA ARG A 260 -5.51 -15.88 -5.78
C ARG A 260 -5.31 -14.67 -6.68
N LEU A 261 -4.42 -13.75 -6.29
CA LEU A 261 -4.17 -12.51 -7.00
C LEU A 261 -3.06 -12.63 -8.05
N PHE A 262 -1.98 -13.32 -7.69
CA PHE A 262 -0.76 -13.32 -8.48
C PHE A 262 -0.40 -14.69 -9.06
N GLY A 263 -1.18 -15.75 -8.72
CA GLY A 263 -0.85 -17.10 -9.14
C GLY A 263 0.57 -17.50 -8.71
N ASP A 264 1.34 -18.00 -9.67
CA ASP A 264 2.75 -18.37 -9.52
C ASP A 264 3.73 -17.24 -9.83
N ALA A 265 3.27 -16.03 -10.07
CA ALA A 265 4.12 -14.86 -10.20
C ALA A 265 4.75 -14.43 -8.86
N VAL A 266 4.11 -14.76 -7.73
CA VAL A 266 4.68 -14.70 -6.38
C VAL A 266 4.72 -16.11 -5.83
N LEU A 267 5.92 -16.61 -5.56
CA LEU A 267 6.12 -17.96 -5.04
C LEU A 267 5.94 -17.95 -3.52
N THR A 268 5.22 -18.92 -2.99
CA THR A 268 4.93 -18.96 -1.55
C THR A 268 5.44 -20.25 -0.91
N TYR A 269 5.82 -20.19 0.36
CA TYR A 269 6.25 -21.32 1.17
C TYR A 269 5.51 -21.35 2.53
N ARG A 270 5.47 -22.52 3.17
CA ARG A 270 4.84 -22.74 4.47
C ARG A 270 5.81 -23.19 5.54
N THR A 271 6.88 -23.91 5.13
CA THR A 271 7.90 -24.46 6.01
C THR A 271 9.32 -24.01 5.61
N PRO A 272 10.30 -24.01 6.54
CA PRO A 272 11.69 -23.71 6.20
C PRO A 272 12.26 -24.60 5.08
N ASP A 273 11.89 -25.88 5.05
CA ASP A 273 12.36 -26.82 4.03
C ASP A 273 11.83 -26.43 2.64
N GLU A 274 10.52 -26.10 2.54
CA GLU A 274 9.93 -25.58 1.30
C GLU A 274 10.63 -24.31 0.83
N LEU A 275 10.97 -23.39 1.75
CA LEU A 275 11.73 -22.19 1.40
C LEU A 275 13.11 -22.56 0.83
N GLY A 276 13.83 -23.48 1.49
CA GLY A 276 15.13 -23.94 1.05
C GLY A 276 15.11 -24.57 -0.34
N ASP A 277 14.14 -25.45 -0.59
CA ASP A 277 13.95 -26.11 -1.90
C ASP A 277 13.59 -25.09 -2.99
N LEU A 278 12.69 -24.18 -2.70
CA LEU A 278 12.30 -23.12 -3.62
C LEU A 278 13.48 -22.23 -4.00
N VAL A 279 14.24 -21.80 -3.01
CA VAL A 279 15.43 -20.95 -3.23
C VAL A 279 16.49 -21.69 -4.04
N ARG A 280 16.81 -22.95 -3.73
CA ARG A 280 17.77 -23.75 -4.51
C ARG A 280 17.34 -23.89 -5.97
N THR A 281 16.07 -24.22 -6.18
CA THR A 281 15.48 -24.31 -7.52
C THR A 281 15.59 -22.99 -8.28
N LEU A 282 15.22 -21.89 -7.64
CA LEU A 282 15.25 -20.58 -8.27
C LEU A 282 16.67 -20.08 -8.52
N LEU A 283 17.63 -20.38 -7.67
CA LEU A 283 19.04 -20.00 -7.91
C LEU A 283 19.63 -20.72 -9.12
N SER A 284 19.24 -21.96 -9.37
CA SER A 284 19.71 -22.75 -10.53
C SER A 284 18.93 -22.45 -11.83
N ASP A 285 17.71 -21.92 -11.74
CA ASP A 285 16.82 -21.67 -12.90
C ASP A 285 16.56 -20.16 -13.10
N GLU A 286 17.44 -19.51 -13.86
CA GLU A 286 17.31 -18.09 -14.18
C GLU A 286 16.06 -17.79 -15.01
N ALA A 287 15.69 -18.69 -15.93
CA ALA A 287 14.52 -18.50 -16.79
C ALA A 287 13.24 -18.45 -15.95
N LYS A 288 13.10 -19.34 -14.97
CA LYS A 288 12.00 -19.37 -14.03
C LYS A 288 11.91 -18.08 -13.20
N ARG A 289 13.06 -17.60 -12.66
CA ARG A 289 13.11 -16.34 -11.92
C ARG A 289 12.65 -15.17 -12.78
N LYS A 290 13.23 -15.00 -13.98
CA LYS A 290 12.89 -13.91 -14.89
C LYS A 290 11.42 -13.96 -15.32
N SER A 291 10.91 -15.16 -15.60
CA SER A 291 9.51 -15.35 -15.98
C SER A 291 8.54 -14.94 -14.85
N ALA A 292 8.81 -15.36 -13.61
CA ALA A 292 7.97 -14.98 -12.45
C ALA A 292 7.99 -13.46 -12.24
N GLY A 293 9.18 -12.84 -12.20
CA GLY A 293 9.32 -11.38 -12.04
C GLY A 293 8.66 -10.59 -13.17
N ALA A 294 8.77 -11.02 -14.43
CA ALA A 294 8.15 -10.35 -15.57
C ALA A 294 6.62 -10.43 -15.51
N ARG A 295 6.04 -11.59 -15.16
CA ARG A 295 4.59 -11.71 -14.98
C ARG A 295 4.09 -10.82 -13.85
N LEU A 296 4.76 -10.83 -12.70
CA LEU A 296 4.39 -9.99 -11.57
C LEU A 296 4.46 -8.51 -11.95
N LYS A 297 5.54 -8.07 -12.60
CA LYS A 297 5.70 -6.69 -13.06
C LYS A 297 4.54 -6.23 -13.94
N GLU A 298 4.12 -7.05 -14.89
CA GLU A 298 3.01 -6.71 -15.78
C GLU A 298 1.68 -6.60 -15.01
N MET A 299 1.40 -7.52 -14.08
CA MET A 299 0.20 -7.46 -13.23
C MET A 299 0.19 -6.20 -12.35
N ILE A 300 1.33 -5.90 -11.70
CA ILE A 300 1.45 -4.72 -10.84
C ILE A 300 1.27 -3.43 -11.67
N ARG A 301 1.92 -3.32 -12.81
CA ARG A 301 1.84 -2.17 -13.69
C ARG A 301 0.42 -1.89 -14.16
N ARG A 302 -0.34 -2.94 -14.48
CA ARG A 302 -1.71 -2.83 -14.97
C ARG A 302 -2.70 -2.44 -13.87
N ASP A 303 -2.62 -3.06 -12.68
CA ASP A 303 -3.74 -3.06 -11.74
C ASP A 303 -3.39 -2.45 -10.37
N HIS A 304 -2.11 -2.25 -10.04
CA HIS A 304 -1.71 -2.00 -8.66
C HIS A 304 -0.90 -0.71 -8.42
N GLY A 305 -1.06 0.28 -9.30
CA GLY A 305 -0.49 1.61 -9.09
C GLY A 305 -1.28 2.45 -8.07
N PHE A 306 -0.63 3.43 -7.44
CA PHE A 306 -1.32 4.40 -6.59
C PHE A 306 -2.32 5.28 -7.36
N ASP A 307 -2.19 5.40 -8.67
CA ASP A 307 -3.18 6.08 -9.49
C ASP A 307 -4.56 5.43 -9.37
N THR A 308 -4.62 4.10 -9.55
CA THR A 308 -5.87 3.35 -9.39
C THR A 308 -6.42 3.40 -7.96
N ARG A 309 -5.55 3.43 -6.95
CA ARG A 309 -5.96 3.56 -5.54
C ARG A 309 -6.56 4.93 -5.25
N ALA A 310 -5.89 5.98 -5.74
CA ALA A 310 -6.38 7.35 -5.61
C ALA A 310 -7.68 7.58 -6.36
N GLU A 311 -7.91 6.87 -7.50
CA GLU A 311 -9.19 6.94 -8.21
C GLU A 311 -10.35 6.39 -7.36
N VAL A 312 -10.19 5.21 -6.77
CA VAL A 312 -11.21 4.62 -5.89
C VAL A 312 -11.50 5.55 -4.71
N ILE A 313 -10.46 6.09 -4.07
CA ILE A 313 -10.62 7.03 -2.95
C ILE A 313 -11.30 8.32 -3.40
N HIS A 314 -10.94 8.85 -4.57
CA HIS A 314 -11.56 10.04 -5.16
C HIS A 314 -13.07 9.87 -5.34
N GLN A 315 -13.52 8.76 -5.91
CA GLN A 315 -14.94 8.48 -6.10
C GLN A 315 -15.70 8.45 -4.76
N VAL A 316 -15.14 7.83 -3.74
CA VAL A 316 -15.72 7.80 -2.39
C VAL A 316 -15.79 9.19 -1.78
N ILE A 317 -14.70 9.97 -1.84
CA ILE A 317 -14.67 11.35 -1.32
C ILE A 317 -15.77 12.19 -1.99
N ARG A 318 -15.88 12.14 -3.29
CA ARG A 318 -16.88 12.90 -4.04
C ARG A 318 -18.30 12.55 -3.61
N GLY A 319 -18.62 11.26 -3.54
CA GLY A 319 -19.95 10.80 -3.10
C GLY A 319 -20.32 11.32 -1.71
N LEU A 320 -19.38 11.20 -0.75
CA LEU A 320 -19.60 11.63 0.63
C LEU A 320 -19.74 13.16 0.78
N LEU A 321 -18.95 13.93 0.04
CA LEU A 321 -19.08 15.40 0.05
C LEU A 321 -20.39 15.87 -0.58
N GLU A 322 -20.84 15.24 -1.65
CA GLU A 322 -22.13 15.53 -2.27
C GLU A 322 -23.30 15.21 -1.31
N GLU A 323 -23.21 14.08 -0.60
CA GLU A 323 -24.21 13.70 0.39
C GLU A 323 -24.26 14.70 1.56
N LYS A 324 -23.10 15.10 2.11
CA LYS A 324 -23.04 16.14 3.17
C LYS A 324 -23.63 17.47 2.69
N SER A 325 -23.35 17.88 1.46
CA SER A 325 -23.89 19.11 0.88
C SER A 325 -25.42 19.08 0.73
N ARG A 326 -25.99 17.92 0.42
CA ARG A 326 -27.46 17.75 0.34
C ARG A 326 -28.12 17.85 1.70
N ARG A 327 -27.51 17.27 2.74
CA ARG A 327 -28.04 17.31 4.13
C ARG A 327 -28.00 18.72 4.75
N THR A 328 -27.08 19.59 4.33
CA THR A 328 -26.90 20.94 4.84
C THR A 328 -27.72 22.02 4.09
N ARG A 329 -28.32 21.70 2.94
CA ARG A 329 -29.22 22.65 2.24
C ARG A 329 -30.55 22.75 2.99
N PRO A 330 -30.96 23.95 3.46
CA PRO A 330 -32.29 24.13 4.05
C PRO A 330 -33.38 23.80 3.02
N PHE A 331 -34.40 23.09 3.49
CA PHE A 331 -35.59 22.76 2.68
C PHE A 331 -36.18 24.09 2.18
N ARG A 332 -36.03 24.45 0.90
CA ARG A 332 -36.80 25.54 0.31
C ARG A 332 -38.24 25.06 0.21
N GLN A 333 -39.12 25.60 1.04
CA GLN A 333 -40.55 25.43 0.85
C GLN A 333 -40.91 25.99 -0.54
N PRO A 334 -41.71 25.26 -1.34
CA PRO A 334 -42.30 25.83 -2.54
C PRO A 334 -43.24 26.95 -2.13
N GLY A 335 -42.96 28.16 -2.66
CA GLY A 335 -43.85 29.33 -2.51
C GLY A 335 -45.12 29.19 -3.33
#